data_24cfcbc5a90924d6711ad014a5092545
#
_entry.id   24cfcbc5a90924d6711ad014a5092545
#
_cell.length_a   1.000
_cell.length_b   1.000
_cell.length_c   1.000
_cell.angle_alpha   90.00
_cell.angle_beta   90.00
_cell.angle_gamma   90.00
#
_symmetry.space_group_name_H-M   'P 1'
#
loop_
_entity.id
_entity.type
_entity.pdbx_description
1 polymer ?
#
loop_
_entity_poly.entity_id
_entity_poly.type
_entity_poly.pdbx_seq_one_letter_code
_entity_poly.pdbx_strand_id
1 'polypeptide(L)'
;MEFRQLEAFVATAELKSFSQAAKYLYLSQSTVSSHIQNLEDDLGKKLLLRTTKSITLTSEGEAFLVYARKIVETKDQAILSLQQTTKKLIHLGASSIPSTYLLPQIISDFRQKHPEIHFSIWQGGSDEIGELLQNGSVDIAFTGKEVSSPMCETIKVCSDHLVLVTPATDEYRQLKDGNAKISDILKHPMILRANGSGTQFIASKLLESLGIKKTELNVVIQTNDLESIKHMIVGGVGISICSRFSIQNLLGSDQIITYPLESSKTRYFSLHCMNSKKIVPEIKLFIDYIQELISEKKFENS
;
A
#
# COMPACT_ATOMS: atom_id res chain seq x y z
N MET A 1 -28.60 6.30 18.07
CA MET A 1 -27.23 6.65 17.57
C MET A 1 -27.35 7.59 16.39
N GLU A 2 -26.79 8.81 16.48
CA GLU A 2 -26.84 9.89 15.47
C GLU A 2 -25.43 10.27 15.00
N PHE A 3 -25.32 10.86 13.79
CA PHE A 3 -24.00 11.29 13.26
C PHE A 3 -23.28 12.28 14.17
N ARG A 4 -24.00 13.24 14.76
CA ARG A 4 -23.43 14.23 15.69
C ARG A 4 -22.81 13.60 16.93
N GLN A 5 -23.38 12.49 17.41
CA GLN A 5 -22.84 11.72 18.53
C GLN A 5 -21.53 11.02 18.15
N LEU A 6 -21.46 10.46 16.93
CA LEU A 6 -20.25 9.84 16.39
C LEU A 6 -19.14 10.87 16.18
N GLU A 7 -19.45 12.03 15.58
CA GLU A 7 -18.52 13.14 15.39
C GLU A 7 -17.95 13.64 16.73
N ALA A 8 -18.81 13.80 17.74
CA ALA A 8 -18.38 14.20 19.07
C ALA A 8 -17.45 13.18 19.72
N PHE A 9 -17.75 11.89 19.58
CA PHE A 9 -16.93 10.81 20.11
C PHE A 9 -15.57 10.75 19.39
N VAL A 10 -15.53 10.73 18.05
CA VAL A 10 -14.30 10.69 17.26
C VAL A 10 -13.41 11.87 17.60
N ALA A 11 -13.94 13.11 17.55
CA ALA A 11 -13.16 14.30 17.85
C ALA A 11 -12.61 14.30 19.31
N THR A 12 -13.40 13.82 20.27
CA THR A 12 -12.95 13.77 21.67
C THR A 12 -11.88 12.69 21.88
N ALA A 13 -12.00 11.55 21.21
CA ALA A 13 -11.01 10.47 21.26
C ALA A 13 -9.67 10.88 20.67
N GLU A 14 -9.68 11.58 19.53
CA GLU A 14 -8.47 12.03 18.83
C GLU A 14 -7.78 13.19 19.53
N LEU A 15 -8.54 14.21 19.93
CA LEU A 15 -8.01 15.40 20.60
C LEU A 15 -7.77 15.18 22.11
N LYS A 16 -8.22 14.06 22.67
CA LYS A 16 -8.12 13.71 24.09
C LYS A 16 -8.62 14.82 25.03
N SER A 17 -9.58 15.63 24.56
CA SER A 17 -10.07 16.83 25.22
C SER A 17 -11.49 17.20 24.79
N PHE A 18 -12.43 17.27 25.74
CA PHE A 18 -13.78 17.77 25.45
C PHE A 18 -13.80 19.23 25.01
N SER A 19 -12.96 20.07 25.59
CA SER A 19 -12.90 21.47 25.24
C SER A 19 -12.31 21.71 23.83
N GLN A 20 -11.32 20.93 23.44
CA GLN A 20 -10.75 21.01 22.08
C GLN A 20 -11.72 20.42 21.05
N ALA A 21 -12.37 19.30 21.34
CA ALA A 21 -13.41 18.72 20.50
C ALA A 21 -14.59 19.70 20.31
N ALA A 22 -15.00 20.36 21.38
CA ALA A 22 -16.05 21.38 21.30
C ALA A 22 -15.67 22.56 20.38
N LYS A 23 -14.45 23.07 20.50
CA LYS A 23 -13.91 24.10 19.59
C LYS A 23 -13.85 23.62 18.14
N TYR A 24 -13.36 22.41 17.93
CA TYR A 24 -13.24 21.80 16.60
C TYR A 24 -14.61 21.63 15.93
N LEU A 25 -15.62 21.22 16.69
CA LEU A 25 -16.98 21.00 16.19
C LEU A 25 -17.89 22.23 16.23
N TYR A 26 -17.36 23.37 16.68
CA TYR A 26 -18.14 24.63 16.87
C TYR A 26 -19.34 24.43 17.81
N LEU A 27 -19.17 23.66 18.87
CA LEU A 27 -20.18 23.33 19.88
C LEU A 27 -19.74 23.78 21.27
N SER A 28 -20.68 23.77 22.25
CA SER A 28 -20.32 23.90 23.65
C SER A 28 -19.74 22.57 24.20
N GLN A 29 -18.88 22.65 25.21
CA GLN A 29 -18.34 21.46 25.87
C GLN A 29 -19.44 20.58 26.48
N SER A 30 -20.50 21.19 27.01
CA SER A 30 -21.67 20.50 27.55
C SER A 30 -22.41 19.72 26.46
N THR A 31 -22.56 20.30 25.27
CA THR A 31 -23.19 19.65 24.11
C THR A 31 -22.38 18.42 23.68
N VAL A 32 -21.07 18.55 23.55
CA VAL A 32 -20.17 17.40 23.20
C VAL A 32 -20.29 16.31 24.27
N SER A 33 -20.27 16.69 25.55
CA SER A 33 -20.42 15.72 26.64
C SER A 33 -21.77 14.99 26.61
N SER A 34 -22.86 15.72 26.30
CA SER A 34 -24.21 15.15 26.16
C SER A 34 -24.29 14.19 24.97
N HIS A 35 -23.73 14.57 23.82
CA HIS A 35 -23.70 13.69 22.63
C HIS A 35 -22.99 12.36 22.92
N ILE A 36 -21.84 12.40 23.60
CA ILE A 36 -21.11 11.19 23.96
C ILE A 36 -21.86 10.37 25.01
N GLN A 37 -22.48 11.02 26.00
CA GLN A 37 -23.27 10.31 26.99
C GLN A 37 -24.45 9.56 26.33
N ASN A 38 -25.19 10.23 25.45
CA ASN A 38 -26.31 9.62 24.72
C ASN A 38 -25.81 8.44 23.83
N LEU A 39 -24.64 8.57 23.20
CA LEU A 39 -24.04 7.49 22.43
C LEU A 39 -23.71 6.27 23.31
N GLU A 40 -23.08 6.51 24.46
CA GLU A 40 -22.75 5.46 25.43
C GLU A 40 -24.04 4.79 25.97
N ASP A 41 -25.07 5.56 26.23
CA ASP A 41 -26.38 5.07 26.71
C ASP A 41 -27.08 4.24 25.63
N ASP A 42 -27.07 4.70 24.37
CA ASP A 42 -27.61 3.96 23.20
C ASP A 42 -26.90 2.60 23.00
N LEU A 43 -25.58 2.57 23.22
CA LEU A 43 -24.77 1.36 23.06
C LEU A 43 -24.75 0.47 24.30
N GLY A 44 -25.18 0.98 25.46
CA GLY A 44 -25.08 0.29 26.73
C GLY A 44 -23.64 0.03 27.19
N LYS A 45 -22.68 0.83 26.70
CA LYS A 45 -21.25 0.67 26.95
C LYS A 45 -20.58 2.02 27.16
N LYS A 46 -19.61 2.05 28.10
CA LYS A 46 -18.73 3.21 28.24
C LYS A 46 -17.61 3.13 27.22
N LEU A 47 -17.43 4.20 26.45
CA LEU A 47 -16.41 4.31 25.42
C LEU A 47 -15.21 5.13 25.89
N LEU A 48 -15.42 6.06 26.83
CA LEU A 48 -14.39 6.93 27.38
C LEU A 48 -14.27 6.76 28.89
N LEU A 49 -13.04 6.67 29.35
CA LEU A 49 -12.66 6.82 30.76
C LEU A 49 -12.29 8.27 31.02
N ARG A 50 -13.04 8.92 31.93
CA ARG A 50 -12.83 10.32 32.32
C ARG A 50 -12.12 10.36 33.65
N THR A 51 -10.95 10.94 33.72
CA THR A 51 -10.28 11.31 34.95
C THR A 51 -10.16 12.83 35.02
N THR A 52 -9.83 13.38 36.19
CA THR A 52 -9.61 14.82 36.38
C THR A 52 -8.43 15.37 35.53
N LYS A 53 -7.57 14.50 35.02
CA LYS A 53 -6.34 14.88 34.29
C LYS A 53 -6.26 14.37 32.85
N SER A 54 -7.07 13.39 32.46
CA SER A 54 -6.97 12.76 31.14
C SER A 54 -8.27 12.12 30.68
N ILE A 55 -8.39 11.99 29.37
CA ILE A 55 -9.42 11.22 28.69
C ILE A 55 -8.71 10.08 27.96
N THR A 56 -9.15 8.86 28.21
CA THR A 56 -8.66 7.65 27.53
C THR A 56 -9.82 6.83 27.04
N LEU A 57 -9.60 6.00 26.04
CA LEU A 57 -10.59 5.05 25.52
C LEU A 57 -10.68 3.84 26.46
N THR A 58 -11.87 3.24 26.54
CA THR A 58 -12.04 1.86 27.02
C THR A 58 -11.66 0.88 25.90
N SER A 59 -11.56 -0.42 26.20
CA SER A 59 -11.40 -1.47 25.19
C SER A 59 -12.53 -1.46 24.14
N GLU A 60 -13.75 -1.23 24.60
CA GLU A 60 -14.92 -1.06 23.74
C GLU A 60 -14.83 0.23 22.93
N GLY A 61 -14.31 1.31 23.53
CA GLY A 61 -14.08 2.59 22.85
C GLY A 61 -13.05 2.49 21.74
N GLU A 62 -11.93 1.78 21.97
CA GLU A 62 -10.92 1.53 20.93
C GLU A 62 -11.49 0.74 19.76
N ALA A 63 -12.18 -0.36 20.04
CA ALA A 63 -12.84 -1.17 19.02
C ALA A 63 -13.89 -0.37 18.24
N PHE A 64 -14.69 0.44 18.93
CA PHE A 64 -15.75 1.23 18.31
C PHE A 64 -15.22 2.43 17.52
N LEU A 65 -14.10 3.04 17.93
CA LEU A 65 -13.49 4.20 17.24
C LEU A 65 -13.18 3.91 15.78
N VAL A 66 -12.71 2.70 15.47
CA VAL A 66 -12.41 2.29 14.09
C VAL A 66 -13.65 2.40 13.21
N TYR A 67 -14.79 1.92 13.70
CA TYR A 67 -16.06 1.96 12.97
C TYR A 67 -16.69 3.36 12.96
N ALA A 68 -16.65 4.08 14.09
CA ALA A 68 -17.19 5.43 14.20
C ALA A 68 -16.48 6.39 13.21
N ARG A 69 -15.15 6.33 13.12
CA ARG A 69 -14.36 7.11 12.16
C ARG A 69 -14.80 6.79 10.72
N LYS A 70 -14.90 5.53 10.36
CA LYS A 70 -15.33 5.12 9.03
C LYS A 70 -16.73 5.61 8.66
N ILE A 71 -17.68 5.60 9.60
CA ILE A 71 -19.03 6.10 9.37
C ILE A 71 -19.03 7.62 9.13
N VAL A 72 -18.28 8.38 9.93
CA VAL A 72 -18.15 9.84 9.77
C VAL A 72 -17.49 10.17 8.42
N GLU A 73 -16.37 9.53 8.10
CA GLU A 73 -15.67 9.69 6.81
C GLU A 73 -16.58 9.35 5.63
N THR A 74 -17.33 8.24 5.71
CA THR A 74 -18.25 7.81 4.65
C THR A 74 -19.37 8.84 4.44
N LYS A 75 -19.92 9.41 5.52
CA LYS A 75 -20.89 10.51 5.45
C LYS A 75 -20.32 11.73 4.73
N ASP A 76 -19.10 12.14 5.10
CA ASP A 76 -18.45 13.31 4.50
C ASP A 76 -18.13 13.06 3.00
N GLN A 77 -17.68 11.87 2.65
CA GLN A 77 -17.50 11.46 1.26
C GLN A 77 -18.79 11.49 0.46
N ALA A 78 -19.90 11.02 1.04
CA ALA A 78 -21.22 11.07 0.39
C ALA A 78 -21.68 12.51 0.13
N ILE A 79 -21.48 13.43 1.09
CA ILE A 79 -21.81 14.84 0.90
C ILE A 79 -20.91 15.47 -0.18
N LEU A 80 -19.59 15.20 -0.13
CA LEU A 80 -18.64 15.68 -1.13
C LEU A 80 -18.97 15.18 -2.53
N SER A 81 -19.40 13.92 -2.67
CA SER A 81 -19.78 13.33 -3.96
C SER A 81 -20.96 14.05 -4.61
N LEU A 82 -21.90 14.57 -3.80
CA LEU A 82 -23.04 15.37 -4.28
C LEU A 82 -22.66 16.81 -4.62
N GLN A 83 -21.62 17.35 -3.98
CA GLN A 83 -21.12 18.72 -4.23
C GLN A 83 -20.15 18.79 -5.41
N GLN A 84 -19.47 17.70 -5.74
CA GLN A 84 -18.53 17.62 -6.86
C GLN A 84 -19.26 17.39 -8.18
N THR A 85 -19.93 18.40 -8.70
CA THR A 85 -20.68 18.35 -9.94
C THR A 85 -19.78 18.32 -11.20
N THR A 86 -18.45 18.31 -11.11
CA THR A 86 -17.58 18.45 -12.29
C THR A 86 -16.30 17.60 -12.32
N LYS A 87 -15.86 16.96 -11.25
CA LYS A 87 -14.62 16.19 -11.28
C LYS A 87 -14.85 14.73 -10.87
N LYS A 88 -14.78 13.83 -11.82
CA LYS A 88 -14.75 12.38 -11.56
C LYS A 88 -13.39 12.04 -10.96
N LEU A 89 -13.34 11.65 -9.70
CA LEU A 89 -12.10 11.36 -8.97
C LEU A 89 -12.04 9.87 -8.61
N ILE A 90 -10.93 9.23 -8.96
CA ILE A 90 -10.63 7.84 -8.58
C ILE A 90 -9.50 7.86 -7.54
N HIS A 91 -9.72 7.25 -6.38
CA HIS A 91 -8.71 7.07 -5.35
C HIS A 91 -7.98 5.75 -5.58
N LEU A 92 -6.69 5.83 -5.92
CA LEU A 92 -5.83 4.68 -6.14
C LEU A 92 -4.93 4.43 -4.94
N GLY A 93 -4.86 3.19 -4.50
CA GLY A 93 -3.81 2.72 -3.62
C GLY A 93 -2.79 1.91 -4.42
N ALA A 94 -1.50 2.11 -4.21
CA ALA A 94 -0.50 1.32 -4.92
C ALA A 94 0.70 0.99 -4.05
N SER A 95 1.17 -0.26 -4.14
CA SER A 95 2.46 -0.61 -3.57
C SER A 95 3.59 -0.01 -4.39
N SER A 96 4.79 0.10 -3.79
CA SER A 96 5.91 0.91 -4.33
C SER A 96 6.20 0.67 -5.81
N ILE A 97 6.26 -0.58 -6.26
CA ILE A 97 6.61 -0.87 -7.65
C ILE A 97 5.49 -0.51 -8.63
N PRO A 98 4.23 -0.95 -8.45
CA PRO A 98 3.13 -0.48 -9.28
C PRO A 98 2.99 1.04 -9.29
N SER A 99 3.16 1.73 -8.16
CA SER A 99 3.06 3.19 -8.08
C SER A 99 4.10 3.89 -8.94
N THR A 100 5.34 3.39 -8.92
CA THR A 100 6.47 4.07 -9.57
C THR A 100 6.62 3.68 -11.05
N TYR A 101 6.36 2.41 -11.40
CA TYR A 101 6.74 1.89 -12.71
C TYR A 101 5.56 1.46 -13.60
N LEU A 102 4.37 1.24 -13.01
CA LEU A 102 3.21 0.75 -13.76
C LEU A 102 2.15 1.85 -13.94
N LEU A 103 1.70 2.46 -12.86
CA LEU A 103 0.63 3.45 -12.89
C LEU A 103 0.91 4.71 -13.71
N PRO A 104 2.14 5.27 -13.74
CA PRO A 104 2.38 6.50 -14.48
C PRO A 104 2.03 6.37 -15.96
N GLN A 105 2.42 5.27 -16.61
CA GLN A 105 2.12 5.03 -18.01
C GLN A 105 0.63 4.78 -18.22
N ILE A 106 0.01 3.92 -17.41
CA ILE A 106 -1.42 3.60 -17.47
C ILE A 106 -2.25 4.88 -17.36
N ILE A 107 -1.96 5.72 -16.37
CA ILE A 107 -2.71 6.96 -16.10
C ILE A 107 -2.47 7.99 -17.23
N SER A 108 -1.23 8.09 -17.72
CA SER A 108 -0.90 9.00 -18.81
C SER A 108 -1.73 8.68 -20.06
N ASP A 109 -1.76 7.42 -20.47
CA ASP A 109 -2.48 6.98 -21.64
C ASP A 109 -4.01 7.06 -21.45
N PHE A 110 -4.50 6.70 -20.26
CA PHE A 110 -5.92 6.78 -19.94
C PHE A 110 -6.43 8.23 -19.96
N ARG A 111 -5.68 9.17 -19.37
CA ARG A 111 -6.07 10.58 -19.31
C ARG A 111 -6.06 11.28 -20.68
N GLN A 112 -5.34 10.78 -21.67
CA GLN A 112 -5.46 11.28 -23.03
C GLN A 112 -6.86 11.02 -23.62
N LYS A 113 -7.49 9.89 -23.23
CA LYS A 113 -8.84 9.52 -23.67
C LYS A 113 -9.93 10.10 -22.74
N HIS A 114 -9.62 10.29 -21.45
CA HIS A 114 -10.56 10.67 -20.39
C HIS A 114 -10.00 11.82 -19.52
N PRO A 115 -9.81 13.04 -20.08
CA PRO A 115 -9.20 14.16 -19.37
C PRO A 115 -10.04 14.66 -18.18
N GLU A 116 -11.34 14.38 -18.16
CA GLU A 116 -12.29 14.72 -17.08
C GLU A 116 -12.09 13.87 -15.81
N ILE A 117 -11.39 12.74 -15.90
CA ILE A 117 -11.14 11.86 -14.78
C ILE A 117 -9.82 12.26 -14.10
N HIS A 118 -9.91 12.47 -12.79
CA HIS A 118 -8.79 12.80 -11.91
C HIS A 118 -8.42 11.61 -11.05
N PHE A 119 -7.17 11.59 -10.59
CA PHE A 119 -6.66 10.53 -9.72
C PHE A 119 -6.04 11.13 -8.47
N SER A 120 -6.29 10.47 -7.34
CA SER A 120 -5.55 10.64 -6.11
C SER A 120 -4.83 9.32 -5.82
N ILE A 121 -3.50 9.34 -5.64
CA ILE A 121 -2.70 8.14 -5.50
C ILE A 121 -2.08 8.10 -4.12
N TRP A 122 -2.37 7.03 -3.39
CA TRP A 122 -1.74 6.70 -2.12
C TRP A 122 -0.71 5.58 -2.32
N GLN A 123 0.54 5.82 -1.91
CA GLN A 123 1.60 4.82 -1.98
C GLN A 123 1.93 4.29 -0.59
N GLY A 124 1.99 2.96 -0.44
CA GLY A 124 2.31 2.31 0.83
C GLY A 124 2.83 0.89 0.67
N GLY A 125 2.91 0.15 1.77
CA GLY A 125 3.16 -1.30 1.74
C GLY A 125 1.96 -2.05 1.18
N SER A 126 2.17 -3.26 0.63
CA SER A 126 1.05 -4.05 0.07
C SER A 126 -0.03 -4.37 1.10
N ASP A 127 0.35 -4.58 2.36
CA ASP A 127 -0.60 -4.86 3.44
C ASP A 127 -1.41 -3.60 3.79
N GLU A 128 -0.75 -2.45 3.94
CA GLU A 128 -1.38 -1.14 4.17
C GLU A 128 -2.36 -0.80 3.05
N ILE A 129 -1.95 -0.95 1.79
CA ILE A 129 -2.82 -0.69 0.63
C ILE A 129 -4.03 -1.63 0.62
N GLY A 130 -3.85 -2.89 1.02
CA GLY A 130 -4.95 -3.84 1.19
C GLY A 130 -5.95 -3.39 2.25
N GLU A 131 -5.49 -2.85 3.37
CA GLU A 131 -6.34 -2.28 4.42
C GLU A 131 -7.10 -1.03 3.95
N LEU A 132 -6.43 -0.12 3.22
CA LEU A 132 -7.06 1.06 2.63
C LEU A 132 -8.16 0.70 1.62
N LEU A 133 -7.97 -0.37 0.85
CA LEU A 133 -9.01 -0.88 -0.04
C LEU A 133 -10.19 -1.45 0.73
N GLN A 134 -9.94 -2.28 1.74
CA GLN A 134 -10.99 -2.91 2.54
C GLN A 134 -11.81 -1.91 3.34
N ASN A 135 -11.18 -0.85 3.84
CA ASN A 135 -11.86 0.21 4.57
C ASN A 135 -12.50 1.27 3.66
N GLY A 136 -12.30 1.19 2.34
CA GLY A 136 -12.89 2.09 1.35
C GLY A 136 -12.21 3.45 1.21
N SER A 137 -11.01 3.64 1.79
CA SER A 137 -10.21 4.86 1.63
C SER A 137 -9.62 4.98 0.22
N VAL A 138 -9.44 3.85 -0.48
CA VAL A 138 -9.13 3.82 -1.91
C VAL A 138 -10.16 2.98 -2.65
N ASP A 139 -10.39 3.29 -3.91
CA ASP A 139 -11.37 2.62 -4.77
C ASP A 139 -10.77 1.41 -5.48
N ILE A 140 -9.51 1.52 -5.87
CA ILE A 140 -8.74 0.49 -6.59
C ILE A 140 -7.35 0.40 -5.94
N ALA A 141 -6.86 -0.82 -5.79
CA ALA A 141 -5.52 -1.08 -5.29
C ALA A 141 -4.66 -1.83 -6.31
N PHE A 142 -3.38 -1.45 -6.42
CA PHE A 142 -2.37 -2.15 -7.22
C PHE A 142 -1.28 -2.69 -6.32
N THR A 143 -1.20 -4.00 -6.16
CA THR A 143 -0.22 -4.62 -5.27
C THR A 143 0.47 -5.83 -5.88
N GLY A 144 1.66 -6.15 -5.35
CA GLY A 144 2.38 -7.38 -5.68
C GLY A 144 2.11 -8.53 -4.70
N LYS A 145 1.13 -8.38 -3.83
CA LYS A 145 0.62 -9.38 -2.89
C LYS A 145 -0.90 -9.39 -3.00
N GLU A 146 -1.52 -10.56 -2.99
CA GLU A 146 -2.96 -10.67 -3.08
C GLU A 146 -3.65 -10.06 -1.85
N VAL A 147 -4.74 -9.34 -2.10
CA VAL A 147 -5.64 -8.84 -1.04
C VAL A 147 -6.66 -9.92 -0.76
N SER A 148 -6.55 -10.55 0.41
CA SER A 148 -7.43 -11.65 0.79
C SER A 148 -8.76 -11.10 1.30
N SER A 149 -9.77 -11.03 0.43
CA SER A 149 -11.15 -10.68 0.79
C SER A 149 -12.13 -11.33 -0.19
N PRO A 150 -13.17 -12.02 0.27
CA PRO A 150 -14.16 -12.63 -0.60
C PRO A 150 -15.01 -11.61 -1.37
N MET A 151 -15.00 -10.35 -0.96
CA MET A 151 -15.73 -9.26 -1.62
C MET A 151 -14.84 -8.46 -2.58
N CYS A 152 -13.59 -8.86 -2.76
CA CYS A 152 -12.61 -8.19 -3.60
C CYS A 152 -12.36 -9.02 -4.86
N GLU A 153 -12.53 -8.40 -6.02
CA GLU A 153 -12.05 -8.98 -7.27
C GLU A 153 -10.58 -8.65 -7.48
N THR A 154 -9.85 -9.62 -8.00
CA THR A 154 -8.42 -9.51 -8.31
C THR A 154 -8.20 -9.79 -9.78
N ILE A 155 -7.58 -8.84 -10.49
CA ILE A 155 -7.19 -8.94 -11.89
C ILE A 155 -5.67 -8.92 -11.97
N LYS A 156 -5.07 -9.97 -12.50
CA LYS A 156 -3.62 -10.02 -12.75
C LYS A 156 -3.27 -9.10 -13.91
N VAL A 157 -2.42 -8.10 -13.67
CA VAL A 157 -2.05 -7.08 -14.66
C VAL A 157 -0.81 -7.50 -15.43
N CYS A 158 0.29 -7.78 -14.73
CA CYS A 158 1.54 -8.23 -15.37
C CYS A 158 2.34 -9.13 -14.44
N SER A 159 3.18 -9.97 -15.03
CA SER A 159 4.11 -10.82 -14.29
C SER A 159 5.35 -10.02 -13.88
N ASP A 160 5.94 -10.40 -12.74
CA ASP A 160 7.19 -9.83 -12.24
C ASP A 160 8.15 -10.93 -11.84
N HIS A 161 9.43 -10.70 -12.09
CA HIS A 161 10.51 -11.60 -11.73
C HIS A 161 11.45 -10.94 -10.72
N LEU A 162 11.84 -11.70 -9.71
CA LEU A 162 12.87 -11.26 -8.78
C LEU A 162 14.26 -11.65 -9.32
N VAL A 163 15.21 -10.76 -9.13
CA VAL A 163 16.62 -10.96 -9.47
C VAL A 163 17.47 -10.54 -8.28
N LEU A 164 18.58 -11.24 -8.08
CA LEU A 164 19.62 -10.77 -7.18
C LEU A 164 20.44 -9.71 -7.92
N VAL A 165 20.66 -8.58 -7.29
CA VAL A 165 21.36 -7.43 -7.86
C VAL A 165 22.59 -7.12 -7.01
N THR A 166 23.70 -6.98 -7.67
CA THR A 166 25.00 -6.63 -7.07
C THR A 166 25.58 -5.39 -7.75
N PRO A 167 26.49 -4.66 -7.13
CA PRO A 167 27.27 -3.65 -7.84
C PRO A 167 28.16 -4.29 -8.90
N ALA A 168 28.52 -3.55 -9.95
CA ALA A 168 29.34 -4.05 -11.04
C ALA A 168 30.86 -3.90 -10.73
N THR A 169 31.30 -4.42 -9.59
CA THR A 169 32.73 -4.48 -9.24
C THR A 169 33.41 -5.70 -9.87
N ASP A 170 34.75 -5.68 -9.93
CA ASP A 170 35.53 -6.79 -10.46
C ASP A 170 35.26 -8.10 -9.71
N GLU A 171 35.05 -8.04 -8.39
CA GLU A 171 34.69 -9.18 -7.56
C GLU A 171 33.42 -9.87 -8.06
N TYR A 172 32.34 -9.10 -8.25
CA TYR A 172 31.03 -9.66 -8.70
C TYR A 172 31.07 -10.05 -10.19
N ARG A 173 31.91 -9.41 -11.01
CA ARG A 173 32.16 -9.85 -12.39
C ARG A 173 32.81 -11.23 -12.41
N GLN A 174 33.86 -11.42 -11.61
CA GLN A 174 34.53 -12.72 -11.48
C GLN A 174 33.60 -13.82 -10.94
N LEU A 175 32.76 -13.50 -9.95
CA LEU A 175 31.76 -14.44 -9.45
C LEU A 175 30.77 -14.85 -10.54
N LYS A 176 30.35 -13.91 -11.39
CA LYS A 176 29.45 -14.18 -12.51
C LYS A 176 30.12 -15.05 -13.58
N ASP A 177 31.31 -14.70 -14.00
CA ASP A 177 32.10 -15.42 -15.01
C ASP A 177 32.47 -16.82 -14.54
N GLY A 178 32.73 -16.98 -13.23
CA GLY A 178 32.99 -18.26 -12.59
C GLY A 178 31.76 -19.11 -12.28
N ASN A 179 30.55 -18.67 -12.68
CA ASN A 179 29.27 -19.34 -12.39
C ASN A 179 29.10 -19.65 -10.89
N ALA A 180 29.45 -18.68 -10.03
CA ALA A 180 29.28 -18.82 -8.58
C ALA A 180 27.81 -19.15 -8.20
N LYS A 181 27.65 -20.00 -7.21
CA LYS A 181 26.32 -20.34 -6.71
C LYS A 181 25.68 -19.12 -6.03
N ILE A 182 24.39 -18.97 -6.20
CA ILE A 182 23.62 -17.89 -5.54
C ILE A 182 23.85 -17.89 -4.02
N SER A 183 23.94 -19.07 -3.39
CA SER A 183 24.23 -19.23 -1.96
C SER A 183 25.56 -18.59 -1.53
N ASP A 184 26.55 -18.54 -2.41
CA ASP A 184 27.83 -17.92 -2.10
C ASP A 184 27.75 -16.39 -2.23
N ILE A 185 27.04 -15.90 -3.22
CA ILE A 185 26.83 -14.46 -3.41
C ILE A 185 25.99 -13.89 -2.25
N LEU A 186 25.01 -14.64 -1.72
CA LEU A 186 24.18 -14.21 -0.60
C LEU A 186 24.91 -14.10 0.75
N LYS A 187 26.18 -14.51 0.84
CA LYS A 187 27.04 -14.27 2.03
C LYS A 187 27.56 -12.83 2.12
N HIS A 188 27.51 -12.09 1.02
CA HIS A 188 27.93 -10.69 0.98
C HIS A 188 26.95 -9.77 1.74
N PRO A 189 27.39 -8.53 2.08
CA PRO A 189 26.51 -7.56 2.75
C PRO A 189 25.20 -7.36 2.00
N MET A 190 24.06 -7.50 2.69
CA MET A 190 22.74 -7.51 2.07
C MET A 190 21.87 -6.36 2.54
N ILE A 191 21.20 -5.73 1.60
CA ILE A 191 20.22 -4.67 1.83
C ILE A 191 18.82 -5.29 1.64
N LEU A 192 17.99 -5.24 2.67
CA LEU A 192 16.63 -5.79 2.62
C LEU A 192 15.57 -4.70 2.56
N ARG A 193 14.46 -5.03 1.94
CA ARG A 193 13.21 -4.26 2.06
C ARG A 193 12.61 -4.42 3.46
N ALA A 194 11.97 -3.36 3.96
CA ALA A 194 11.22 -3.41 5.22
C ALA A 194 10.06 -4.42 5.17
N ASN A 195 9.62 -4.84 6.34
CA ASN A 195 8.44 -5.68 6.49
C ASN A 195 7.20 -4.98 5.90
N GLY A 196 6.22 -5.76 5.42
CA GLY A 196 5.04 -5.23 4.69
C GLY A 196 5.27 -4.99 3.20
N SER A 197 6.51 -5.05 2.71
CA SER A 197 6.83 -5.03 1.27
C SER A 197 6.47 -6.36 0.61
N GLY A 198 5.66 -6.30 -0.45
CA GLY A 198 5.36 -7.48 -1.27
C GLY A 198 6.61 -8.12 -1.87
N THR A 199 7.62 -7.34 -2.25
CA THR A 199 8.91 -7.85 -2.73
C THR A 199 9.64 -8.61 -1.63
N GLN A 200 9.71 -8.07 -0.40
CA GLN A 200 10.36 -8.75 0.72
C GLN A 200 9.66 -10.07 1.08
N PHE A 201 8.32 -10.08 1.05
CA PHE A 201 7.54 -11.29 1.30
C PHE A 201 7.89 -12.42 0.31
N ILE A 202 7.95 -12.10 -0.99
CA ILE A 202 8.28 -13.09 -2.02
C ILE A 202 9.76 -13.48 -1.95
N ALA A 203 10.67 -12.52 -1.72
CA ALA A 203 12.11 -12.79 -1.55
C ALA A 203 12.36 -13.73 -0.35
N SER A 204 11.66 -13.54 0.77
CA SER A 204 11.78 -14.43 1.92
C SER A 204 11.35 -15.86 1.59
N LYS A 205 10.20 -16.03 0.90
CA LYS A 205 9.73 -17.37 0.47
C LYS A 205 10.69 -18.03 -0.51
N LEU A 206 11.31 -17.24 -1.40
CA LEU A 206 12.31 -17.75 -2.33
C LEU A 206 13.56 -18.23 -1.59
N LEU A 207 14.09 -17.43 -0.65
CA LEU A 207 15.24 -17.82 0.17
C LEU A 207 14.95 -19.08 1.00
N GLU A 208 13.77 -19.18 1.60
CA GLU A 208 13.33 -20.39 2.31
C GLU A 208 13.28 -21.62 1.37
N SER A 209 12.82 -21.47 0.12
CA SER A 209 12.80 -22.55 -0.86
C SER A 209 14.22 -23.00 -1.30
N LEU A 210 15.18 -22.11 -1.20
CA LEU A 210 16.61 -22.41 -1.43
C LEU A 210 17.31 -22.96 -0.17
N GLY A 211 16.58 -23.15 0.93
CA GLY A 211 17.11 -23.62 2.21
C GLY A 211 17.90 -22.57 2.99
N ILE A 212 17.81 -21.28 2.61
CA ILE A 212 18.56 -20.18 3.22
C ILE A 212 17.69 -19.48 4.26
N LYS A 213 18.14 -19.48 5.51
CA LYS A 213 17.45 -18.80 6.61
C LYS A 213 17.85 -17.32 6.66
N LYS A 214 16.91 -16.46 7.02
CA LYS A 214 17.16 -15.01 7.19
C LYS A 214 18.31 -14.73 8.17
N THR A 215 18.50 -15.59 9.17
CA THR A 215 19.59 -15.49 10.16
C THR A 215 20.97 -15.79 9.60
N GLU A 216 21.06 -16.38 8.42
CA GLU A 216 22.30 -16.71 7.73
C GLU A 216 22.75 -15.58 6.79
N LEU A 217 21.88 -14.59 6.56
CA LEU A 217 22.18 -13.43 5.71
C LEU A 217 22.94 -12.37 6.49
N ASN A 218 23.96 -11.80 5.89
CA ASN A 218 24.68 -10.64 6.41
C ASN A 218 23.90 -9.35 6.12
N VAL A 219 22.79 -9.12 6.83
CA VAL A 219 21.94 -7.94 6.63
C VAL A 219 22.55 -6.71 7.26
N VAL A 220 22.99 -5.76 6.44
CA VAL A 220 23.62 -4.50 6.88
C VAL A 220 22.67 -3.33 6.91
N ILE A 221 21.62 -3.34 6.06
CA ILE A 221 20.60 -2.29 5.99
C ILE A 221 19.23 -2.89 5.77
N GLN A 222 18.23 -2.29 6.39
CA GLN A 222 16.80 -2.53 6.09
C GLN A 222 16.08 -1.20 5.89
N THR A 223 15.42 -1.02 4.74
CA THR A 223 14.70 0.22 4.41
C THR A 223 13.44 -0.07 3.58
N ASN A 224 12.47 0.83 3.63
CA ASN A 224 11.27 0.78 2.78
C ASN A 224 11.42 1.56 1.47
N ASP A 225 12.45 2.38 1.34
CA ASP A 225 12.69 3.17 0.13
C ASP A 225 13.46 2.38 -0.93
N LEU A 226 12.78 2.15 -2.05
CA LEU A 226 13.30 1.35 -3.16
C LEU A 226 14.43 2.06 -3.92
N GLU A 227 14.31 3.39 -4.10
CA GLU A 227 15.32 4.16 -4.80
C GLU A 227 16.63 4.21 -4.01
N SER A 228 16.55 4.41 -2.69
CA SER A 228 17.71 4.32 -1.81
C SER A 228 18.43 2.97 -1.91
N ILE A 229 17.69 1.86 -2.03
CA ILE A 229 18.31 0.53 -2.22
C ILE A 229 19.11 0.50 -3.50
N LYS A 230 18.57 0.99 -4.62
CA LYS A 230 19.29 1.02 -5.90
C LYS A 230 20.57 1.84 -5.83
N HIS A 231 20.50 3.04 -5.23
CA HIS A 231 21.67 3.88 -5.04
C HIS A 231 22.74 3.22 -4.15
N MET A 232 22.31 2.55 -3.08
CA MET A 232 23.23 1.83 -2.19
C MET A 232 23.89 0.63 -2.88
N ILE A 233 23.17 -0.09 -3.75
CA ILE A 233 23.76 -1.16 -4.56
C ILE A 233 24.83 -0.56 -5.50
N VAL A 234 24.48 0.45 -6.27
CA VAL A 234 25.42 1.12 -7.19
C VAL A 234 26.63 1.68 -6.45
N GLY A 235 26.41 2.22 -5.24
CA GLY A 235 27.48 2.72 -4.35
C GLY A 235 28.33 1.63 -3.67
N GLY A 236 28.06 0.33 -3.91
CA GLY A 236 28.86 -0.78 -3.36
C GLY A 236 28.59 -1.11 -1.90
N VAL A 237 27.50 -0.60 -1.29
CA VAL A 237 27.15 -0.87 0.11
C VAL A 237 26.78 -2.35 0.34
N GLY A 238 26.16 -2.97 -0.68
CA GLY A 238 25.76 -4.37 -0.58
C GLY A 238 24.91 -4.81 -1.77
N ILE A 239 24.36 -6.01 -1.65
CA ILE A 239 23.51 -6.66 -2.65
C ILE A 239 22.06 -6.65 -2.20
N SER A 240 21.11 -6.84 -3.14
CA SER A 240 19.70 -6.95 -2.78
C SER A 240 18.93 -7.83 -3.76
N ILE A 241 17.80 -8.38 -3.31
CA ILE A 241 16.83 -9.03 -4.17
C ILE A 241 15.79 -7.99 -4.59
N CYS A 242 15.75 -7.70 -5.89
CA CYS A 242 14.91 -6.66 -6.47
C CYS A 242 13.93 -7.24 -7.48
N SER A 243 12.82 -6.53 -7.69
CA SER A 243 11.96 -6.74 -8.84
C SER A 243 12.66 -6.27 -10.11
N ARG A 244 12.55 -7.02 -11.19
CA ARG A 244 13.10 -6.65 -12.49
C ARG A 244 12.54 -5.29 -12.98
N PHE A 245 11.26 -5.01 -12.71
CA PHE A 245 10.66 -3.70 -12.99
C PHE A 245 11.41 -2.56 -12.32
N SER A 246 11.83 -2.74 -11.07
CA SER A 246 12.45 -1.65 -10.30
C SER A 246 13.85 -1.27 -10.78
N ILE A 247 14.51 -2.14 -11.52
CA ILE A 247 15.89 -1.94 -11.98
C ILE A 247 15.99 -1.77 -13.50
N GLN A 248 14.86 -1.63 -14.22
CA GLN A 248 14.85 -1.51 -15.68
C GLN A 248 15.80 -0.40 -16.19
N ASN A 249 15.84 0.74 -15.51
CA ASN A 249 16.71 1.86 -15.87
C ASN A 249 18.22 1.58 -15.63
N LEU A 250 18.54 0.54 -14.87
CA LEU A 250 19.92 0.10 -14.61
C LEU A 250 20.31 -1.11 -15.45
N LEU A 251 19.35 -1.80 -16.08
CA LEU A 251 19.64 -2.94 -16.96
C LEU A 251 20.43 -2.47 -18.18
N GLY A 252 21.52 -3.18 -18.48
CA GLY A 252 22.43 -2.82 -19.57
C GLY A 252 23.38 -1.67 -19.24
N SER A 253 23.32 -1.09 -18.04
CA SER A 253 24.36 -0.19 -17.55
C SER A 253 25.52 -0.97 -16.93
N ASP A 254 26.72 -0.38 -16.94
CA ASP A 254 27.87 -0.95 -16.26
C ASP A 254 27.87 -0.74 -14.74
N GLN A 255 26.70 -0.41 -14.15
CA GLN A 255 26.59 -0.08 -12.73
C GLN A 255 26.20 -1.26 -11.85
N ILE A 256 25.45 -2.23 -12.40
CA ILE A 256 24.96 -3.39 -11.68
C ILE A 256 25.18 -4.69 -12.46
N ILE A 257 25.21 -5.78 -11.70
CA ILE A 257 25.14 -7.14 -12.25
C ILE A 257 23.89 -7.81 -11.70
N THR A 258 23.18 -8.52 -12.56
CA THR A 258 21.99 -9.27 -12.17
C THR A 258 22.20 -10.77 -12.29
N TYR A 259 21.66 -11.49 -11.32
CA TYR A 259 21.64 -12.95 -11.30
C TYR A 259 20.20 -13.40 -11.28
N PRO A 260 19.75 -14.25 -12.21
CA PRO A 260 18.40 -14.77 -12.19
C PRO A 260 18.17 -15.60 -10.94
N LEU A 261 16.99 -15.44 -10.35
CA LEU A 261 16.53 -16.26 -9.24
C LEU A 261 15.42 -17.14 -9.75
N GLU A 262 15.67 -18.45 -9.83
CA GLU A 262 14.66 -19.40 -10.23
C GLU A 262 13.58 -19.48 -9.15
N SER A 263 12.36 -19.11 -9.50
CA SER A 263 11.18 -19.24 -8.66
C SER A 263 10.20 -20.20 -9.31
N SER A 264 9.71 -21.15 -8.55
CA SER A 264 8.67 -22.09 -9.01
C SER A 264 7.31 -21.41 -9.22
N LYS A 265 7.13 -20.16 -8.73
CA LYS A 265 5.87 -19.40 -8.82
C LYS A 265 6.11 -18.05 -9.46
N THR A 266 5.39 -17.78 -10.54
CA THR A 266 5.33 -16.45 -11.15
C THR A 266 4.60 -15.51 -10.20
N ARG A 267 5.24 -14.36 -9.93
CA ARG A 267 4.62 -13.25 -9.21
C ARG A 267 3.84 -12.38 -10.19
N TYR A 268 2.72 -11.82 -9.74
CA TYR A 268 1.95 -10.85 -10.52
C TYR A 268 1.77 -9.56 -9.73
N PHE A 269 1.84 -8.43 -10.42
CA PHE A 269 1.18 -7.22 -9.97
C PHE A 269 -0.28 -7.33 -10.36
N SER A 270 -1.14 -7.07 -9.40
CA SER A 270 -2.58 -7.25 -9.56
C SER A 270 -3.33 -5.97 -9.19
N LEU A 271 -4.40 -5.72 -9.91
CA LEU A 271 -5.43 -4.77 -9.57
C LEU A 271 -6.45 -5.46 -8.66
N HIS A 272 -6.85 -4.77 -7.62
CA HIS A 272 -7.87 -5.21 -6.68
C HIS A 272 -8.95 -4.14 -6.58
N CYS A 273 -10.22 -4.55 -6.62
CA CYS A 273 -11.37 -3.66 -6.47
C CYS A 273 -12.48 -4.36 -5.68
N MET A 274 -13.11 -3.63 -4.75
CA MET A 274 -14.27 -4.16 -4.05
C MET A 274 -15.47 -4.25 -5.01
N ASN A 275 -16.23 -5.34 -4.97
CA ASN A 275 -17.36 -5.57 -5.86
C ASN A 275 -18.40 -4.44 -5.82
N SER A 276 -18.60 -3.81 -4.65
CA SER A 276 -19.48 -2.66 -4.47
C SER A 276 -19.04 -1.39 -5.24
N LYS A 277 -17.75 -1.26 -5.54
CA LYS A 277 -17.20 -0.09 -6.24
C LYS A 277 -17.27 -0.21 -7.77
N LYS A 278 -17.42 -1.40 -8.30
CA LYS A 278 -17.50 -1.64 -9.76
C LYS A 278 -18.73 -1.04 -10.43
N ILE A 279 -19.75 -0.67 -9.65
CA ILE A 279 -20.94 0.01 -10.17
C ILE A 279 -20.72 1.50 -10.43
N VAL A 280 -19.61 2.08 -9.92
CA VAL A 280 -19.25 3.48 -10.14
C VAL A 280 -18.69 3.62 -11.56
N PRO A 281 -19.31 4.46 -12.44
CA PRO A 281 -19.01 4.47 -13.87
C PRO A 281 -17.54 4.74 -14.20
N GLU A 282 -16.88 5.70 -13.54
CA GLU A 282 -15.49 6.06 -13.76
C GLU A 282 -14.53 4.95 -13.31
N ILE A 283 -14.84 4.26 -12.21
CA ILE A 283 -14.06 3.13 -11.72
C ILE A 283 -14.15 1.97 -12.70
N LYS A 284 -15.36 1.65 -13.16
CA LYS A 284 -15.58 0.61 -14.16
C LYS A 284 -14.83 0.92 -15.44
N LEU A 285 -14.95 2.16 -15.94
CA LEU A 285 -14.26 2.59 -17.15
C LEU A 285 -12.74 2.41 -17.07
N PHE A 286 -12.15 2.73 -15.91
CA PHE A 286 -10.72 2.54 -15.69
C PHE A 286 -10.33 1.06 -15.60
N ILE A 287 -11.16 0.22 -14.97
CA ILE A 287 -10.93 -1.23 -14.91
C ILE A 287 -11.04 -1.85 -16.30
N ASP A 288 -12.08 -1.50 -17.08
CA ASP A 288 -12.28 -2.01 -18.43
C ASP A 288 -11.08 -1.64 -19.34
N TYR A 289 -10.57 -0.41 -19.20
CA TYR A 289 -9.36 0.03 -19.89
C TYR A 289 -8.12 -0.82 -19.55
N ILE A 290 -7.92 -1.13 -18.27
CA ILE A 290 -6.78 -1.98 -17.85
C ILE A 290 -6.94 -3.39 -18.42
N GLN A 291 -8.15 -3.94 -18.46
CA GLN A 291 -8.41 -5.25 -19.07
C GLN A 291 -8.12 -5.25 -20.58
N GLU A 292 -8.43 -4.14 -21.27
CA GLU A 292 -8.04 -3.94 -22.67
C GLU A 292 -6.50 -4.00 -22.83
N LEU A 293 -5.75 -3.24 -22.02
CA LEU A 293 -4.28 -3.25 -22.05
C LEU A 293 -3.68 -4.64 -21.77
N ILE A 294 -4.29 -5.41 -20.88
CA ILE A 294 -3.86 -6.79 -20.60
C ILE A 294 -4.10 -7.68 -21.82
N SER A 295 -5.27 -7.56 -22.47
CA SER A 295 -5.60 -8.35 -23.66
C SER A 295 -4.68 -8.03 -24.85
N GLU A 296 -4.21 -6.80 -24.96
CA GLU A 296 -3.25 -6.34 -25.95
C GLU A 296 -1.78 -6.67 -25.61
N LYS A 297 -1.52 -7.36 -24.50
CA LYS A 297 -0.19 -7.75 -24.03
C LYS A 297 0.80 -6.59 -23.83
N LYS A 298 0.29 -5.39 -23.58
CA LYS A 298 1.14 -4.19 -23.43
C LYS A 298 2.11 -4.24 -22.26
N PHE A 299 1.90 -5.16 -21.32
CA PHE A 299 2.74 -5.36 -20.13
C PHE A 299 3.74 -6.51 -20.25
N GLU A 300 3.71 -7.32 -21.33
CA GLU A 300 4.61 -8.48 -21.50
C GLU A 300 6.02 -8.08 -21.97
N ASN A 301 6.20 -6.87 -22.49
CA ASN A 301 7.47 -6.36 -23.03
C ASN A 301 8.22 -5.40 -22.08
N SER A 302 7.79 -5.33 -20.84
CA SER A 302 8.37 -4.42 -19.83
C SER A 302 9.39 -5.10 -18.93
#